data_27679f3a74a46d5a26e00e78938f1b5c
#
_entry.id   27679f3a74a46d5a26e00e78938f1b5c
#
_cell.length_a   1.000
_cell.length_b   1.000
_cell.length_c   1.000
_cell.angle_alpha   90.00
_cell.angle_beta   90.00
_cell.angle_gamma   90.00
#
_symmetry.space_group_name_H-M   'P 1'
#
loop_
_entity.id
_entity.type
_entity.pdbx_description
1 polymer ?
#
loop_
_entity_poly.entity_id
_entity_poly.type
_entity_poly.pdbx_seq_one_letter_code
_entity_poly.pdbx_strand_id
1 'polypeptide(L)'
;MNPSFSHIKMVAIDCDETLVRSDNTVSDYTVDVLQRLHKKGIVITIATGRMYQTAKPIGLALELGNVPMILFSGGLIQELETGHKLFEQTVSIQA
;
A
#
# COMPACT_ATOMS: atom_id res chain seq x y z
N MET A 1 -5.13 14.56 -22.98
CA MET A 1 -4.66 14.12 -21.65
C MET A 1 -4.37 15.32 -20.78
N ASN A 2 -4.88 15.30 -19.59
CA ASN A 2 -4.60 16.38 -18.64
C ASN A 2 -3.12 16.36 -18.26
N PRO A 3 -2.36 17.45 -18.48
CA PRO A 3 -0.91 17.45 -18.18
C PRO A 3 -0.58 17.11 -16.72
N SER A 4 -1.50 17.38 -15.79
CA SER A 4 -1.24 17.11 -14.38
C SER A 4 -1.06 15.63 -14.09
N PHE A 5 -1.59 14.72 -14.90
CA PHE A 5 -1.40 13.28 -14.71
C PHE A 5 0.03 12.82 -14.99
N SER A 6 0.78 13.55 -15.79
CA SER A 6 2.19 13.20 -16.07
C SER A 6 3.08 13.37 -14.85
N HIS A 7 2.61 14.07 -13.82
CA HIS A 7 3.38 14.34 -12.60
C HIS A 7 3.00 13.43 -11.44
N ILE A 8 2.09 12.49 -11.64
CA ILE A 8 1.71 11.55 -10.60
C ILE A 8 2.87 10.57 -10.37
N LYS A 9 3.39 10.54 -9.16
CA LYS A 9 4.52 9.68 -8.79
C LYS A 9 4.16 8.67 -7.71
N MET A 10 3.03 8.82 -7.07
CA MET A 10 2.58 7.91 -6.03
C MET A 10 1.08 7.67 -6.14
N VAL A 11 0.68 6.42 -5.97
CA VAL A 11 -0.72 6.02 -5.90
C VAL A 11 -0.90 5.23 -4.61
N ALA A 12 -1.82 5.68 -3.77
CA ALA A 12 -2.19 4.96 -2.55
C ALA A 12 -3.50 4.21 -2.80
N ILE A 13 -3.51 2.93 -2.51
CA ILE A 13 -4.64 2.06 -2.81
C ILE A 13 -5.19 1.51 -1.51
N ASP A 14 -6.50 1.67 -1.31
CA ASP A 14 -7.18 1.08 -0.17
C ASP A 14 -7.17 -0.44 -0.32
N CYS A 15 -6.80 -1.11 0.77
CA CYS A 15 -6.57 -2.54 0.78
C CYS A 15 -7.88 -3.34 0.76
N ASP A 16 -8.79 -3.04 1.67
CA ASP A 16 -9.85 -3.99 1.99
C ASP A 16 -11.01 -4.02 0.98
N GLU A 17 -11.48 -2.90 0.50
CA GLU A 17 -12.65 -2.88 -0.38
C GLU A 17 -12.31 -2.73 -1.84
N THR A 18 -11.09 -2.29 -2.14
CA THR A 18 -10.68 -1.98 -3.51
C THR A 18 -9.72 -3.03 -4.05
N LEU A 19 -8.73 -3.44 -3.25
CA LEU A 19 -7.64 -4.28 -3.71
C LEU A 19 -7.90 -5.76 -3.43
N VAL A 20 -8.48 -6.08 -2.29
CA VAL A 20 -8.58 -7.45 -1.78
C VAL A 20 -9.99 -7.99 -1.97
N ARG A 21 -10.08 -9.22 -2.48
CA ARG A 21 -11.34 -9.94 -2.59
C ARG A 21 -11.81 -10.40 -1.21
N SER A 22 -13.06 -10.85 -1.15
CA SER A 22 -13.64 -11.34 0.10
C SER A 22 -12.88 -12.51 0.73
N ASP A 23 -12.11 -13.25 -0.06
CA ASP A 23 -11.29 -14.36 0.41
C ASP A 23 -9.86 -13.96 0.76
N ASN A 24 -9.58 -12.66 0.85
CA ASN A 24 -8.26 -12.07 1.13
C ASN A 24 -7.22 -12.32 0.03
N THR A 25 -7.67 -12.55 -1.20
CA THR A 25 -6.76 -12.69 -2.35
C THR A 25 -6.83 -11.45 -3.23
N VAL A 26 -5.78 -11.24 -4.02
CA VAL A 26 -5.69 -10.18 -5.01
C VAL A 26 -5.71 -10.81 -6.39
N SER A 27 -6.50 -10.26 -7.32
CA SER A 27 -6.60 -10.83 -8.66
C SER A 27 -5.31 -10.66 -9.45
N ASP A 28 -5.04 -11.59 -10.36
CA ASP A 28 -3.88 -11.50 -11.25
C ASP A 28 -3.94 -10.23 -12.11
N TYR A 29 -5.14 -9.84 -12.50
CA TYR A 29 -5.33 -8.60 -13.27
C TYR A 29 -4.86 -7.39 -12.47
N THR A 30 -5.23 -7.31 -11.20
CA THR A 30 -4.82 -6.20 -10.33
C THR A 30 -3.31 -6.18 -10.15
N VAL A 31 -2.71 -7.34 -9.90
CA VAL A 31 -1.25 -7.45 -9.78
C VAL A 31 -0.56 -6.94 -11.04
N ASP A 32 -1.05 -7.36 -12.22
CA ASP A 32 -0.46 -6.96 -13.49
C ASP A 32 -0.54 -5.44 -13.70
N VAL A 33 -1.69 -4.84 -13.44
CA VAL A 33 -1.88 -3.40 -13.59
C VAL A 33 -0.93 -2.63 -12.68
N LEU A 34 -0.83 -3.05 -11.42
CA LEU A 34 0.03 -2.36 -10.45
C LEU A 34 1.50 -2.50 -10.81
N GLN A 35 1.91 -3.66 -11.30
CA GLN A 35 3.29 -3.85 -11.74
C GLN A 35 3.63 -2.99 -12.95
N ARG A 36 2.70 -2.81 -13.87
CA ARG A 36 2.90 -1.91 -15.00
C ARG A 36 3.09 -0.47 -14.57
N LEU A 37 2.30 -0.02 -13.60
CA LEU A 37 2.47 1.33 -13.04
C LEU A 37 3.80 1.47 -12.33
N HIS A 38 4.19 0.46 -11.58
CA HIS A 38 5.48 0.46 -10.88
C HIS A 38 6.65 0.57 -11.85
N LYS A 39 6.59 -0.15 -12.97
CA LYS A 39 7.64 -0.09 -13.99
C LYS A 39 7.76 1.29 -14.63
N LYS A 40 6.71 2.07 -14.60
CA LYS A 40 6.72 3.45 -15.10
C LYS A 40 7.26 4.45 -14.10
N GLY A 41 7.75 3.98 -12.96
CA GLY A 41 8.31 4.84 -11.92
C GLY A 41 7.29 5.38 -10.93
N ILE A 42 6.06 4.86 -10.94
CA ILE A 42 5.03 5.26 -9.99
C ILE A 42 5.18 4.41 -8.73
N VAL A 43 5.26 5.07 -7.58
CA VAL A 43 5.32 4.38 -6.29
C VAL A 43 3.92 3.93 -5.91
N ILE A 44 3.76 2.63 -5.67
CA ILE A 44 2.49 2.07 -5.22
C ILE A 44 2.55 1.92 -3.71
N THR A 45 1.56 2.48 -3.02
CA THR A 45 1.45 2.40 -1.57
C THR A 45 0.11 1.81 -1.21
N ILE A 46 0.09 0.92 -0.24
CA ILE A 46 -1.15 0.35 0.27
C ILE A 46 -1.56 1.13 1.51
N ALA A 47 -2.81 1.60 1.53
CA ALA A 47 -3.35 2.30 2.68
C ALA A 47 -4.42 1.41 3.32
N THR A 48 -4.27 1.14 4.62
CA THR A 48 -5.18 0.22 5.30
C THR A 48 -5.29 0.55 6.78
N GLY A 49 -6.42 0.16 7.38
CA GLY A 49 -6.56 0.18 8.83
C GLY A 49 -5.92 -1.04 9.50
N ARG A 50 -5.41 -1.97 8.72
CA ARG A 50 -4.81 -3.20 9.26
C ARG A 50 -3.47 -2.96 9.93
N MET A 51 -3.06 -3.92 10.76
CA MET A 51 -1.72 -3.98 11.32
C MET A 51 -0.74 -4.52 10.29
N TYR A 52 0.56 -4.28 10.54
CA TYR A 52 1.62 -4.74 9.63
C TYR A 52 1.54 -6.23 9.34
N GLN A 53 1.36 -7.05 10.39
CA GLN A 53 1.35 -8.50 10.23
C GLN A 53 0.22 -9.01 9.35
N THR A 54 -0.93 -8.35 9.37
CA THR A 54 -2.07 -8.77 8.56
C THR A 54 -2.06 -8.14 7.16
N ALA A 55 -1.42 -7.00 7.00
CA ALA A 55 -1.31 -6.33 5.71
C ALA A 55 -0.16 -6.89 4.87
N LYS A 56 0.91 -7.35 5.50
CA LYS A 56 2.11 -7.80 4.80
C LYS A 56 1.86 -8.89 3.75
N PRO A 57 1.11 -9.97 4.05
CA PRO A 57 0.86 -11.00 3.04
C PRO A 57 0.18 -10.46 1.80
N ILE A 58 -0.73 -9.50 1.97
CA ILE A 58 -1.44 -8.88 0.86
C ILE A 58 -0.47 -8.06 0.01
N GLY A 59 0.37 -7.27 0.66
CA GLY A 59 1.38 -6.48 -0.04
C GLY A 59 2.38 -7.34 -0.79
N LEU A 60 2.82 -8.45 -0.20
CA LEU A 60 3.76 -9.35 -0.85
C LEU A 60 3.16 -9.99 -2.10
N ALA A 61 1.84 -10.23 -2.11
CA ALA A 61 1.17 -10.81 -3.26
C ALA A 61 1.21 -9.90 -4.49
N LEU A 62 1.46 -8.61 -4.31
CA LEU A 62 1.56 -7.64 -5.41
C LEU A 62 2.91 -7.69 -6.12
N GLU A 63 3.91 -8.30 -5.51
CA GLU A 63 5.26 -8.46 -6.08
C GLU A 63 5.89 -7.12 -6.50
N LEU A 64 5.74 -6.10 -5.68
CA LEU A 64 6.23 -4.75 -5.97
C LEU A 64 7.52 -4.41 -5.23
N GLY A 65 8.07 -5.35 -4.46
CA GLY A 65 9.27 -5.10 -3.68
C GLY A 65 8.98 -4.39 -2.37
N ASN A 66 9.95 -3.64 -1.89
CA ASN A 66 9.89 -3.05 -0.56
C ASN A 66 9.17 -1.69 -0.59
N VAL A 67 7.90 -1.71 -0.97
CA VAL A 67 7.11 -0.47 -1.04
C VAL A 67 6.63 -0.05 0.35
N PRO A 68 6.38 1.25 0.57
CA PRO A 68 5.82 1.69 1.83
C PRO A 68 4.35 1.31 1.96
N MET A 69 3.93 1.03 3.20
CA MET A 69 2.52 0.80 3.52
C MET A 69 2.07 1.80 4.56
N ILE A 70 0.88 2.35 4.36
CA ILE A 70 0.23 3.25 5.31
C ILE A 70 -0.72 2.40 6.15
N LEU A 71 -0.40 2.28 7.43
CA LEU A 71 -1.10 1.39 8.36
C LEU A 71 -1.86 2.18 9.42
N PHE A 72 -2.80 1.55 10.07
CA PHE A 72 -3.60 2.17 11.14
C PHE A 72 -4.20 3.51 10.71
N SER A 73 -4.72 3.55 9.46
CA SER A 73 -5.36 4.75 8.91
C SER A 73 -4.47 6.00 8.97
N GLY A 74 -3.17 5.81 8.75
CA GLY A 74 -2.21 6.91 8.67
C GLY A 74 -1.32 7.09 9.89
N GLY A 75 -1.52 6.30 10.95
CA GLY A 75 -0.69 6.40 12.14
C GLY A 75 0.70 5.80 12.01
N LEU A 76 0.92 4.98 10.98
CA LEU A 76 2.18 4.29 10.80
C LEU A 76 2.47 4.11 9.31
N ILE A 77 3.69 4.46 8.89
CA ILE A 77 4.17 4.15 7.54
C ILE A 77 5.37 3.23 7.69
N GLN A 78 5.28 2.04 7.12
CA GLN A 78 6.26 0.99 7.33
C GLN A 78 6.56 0.30 6.00
N GLU A 79 7.83 0.01 5.77
CA GLU A 79 8.25 -0.68 4.56
C GLU A 79 7.78 -2.13 4.59
N LEU A 80 7.31 -2.61 3.44
CA LEU A 80 6.67 -3.91 3.32
C LEU A 80 7.60 -5.06 3.68
N GLU A 81 8.77 -5.11 3.06
CA GLU A 81 9.66 -6.26 3.20
C GLU A 81 10.54 -6.17 4.43
N THR A 82 11.13 -5.01 4.67
CA THR A 82 12.07 -4.83 5.78
C THR A 82 11.38 -4.60 7.11
N GLY A 83 10.15 -4.07 7.08
CA GLY A 83 9.46 -3.67 8.29
C GLY A 83 9.99 -2.37 8.88
N HIS A 84 10.88 -1.67 8.18
CA HIS A 84 11.43 -0.41 8.66
C HIS A 84 10.35 0.66 8.76
N LYS A 85 10.24 1.29 9.93
CA LYS A 85 9.23 2.34 10.14
C LYS A 85 9.77 3.66 9.63
N LEU A 86 9.04 4.23 8.64
CA LEU A 86 9.38 5.53 8.07
C LEU A 86 8.72 6.67 8.83
N PHE A 87 7.56 6.41 9.42
CA PHE A 87 6.80 7.39 10.18
C PHE A 87 5.94 6.66 11.20
N GLU A 88 5.88 7.18 12.41
CA GLU A 88 5.01 6.63 13.45
C GLU A 88 4.50 7.75 14.31
N GLN A 89 3.17 7.87 14.39
CA GLN A 89 2.53 8.81 15.29
C GLN A 89 1.84 8.05 16.40
N THR A 90 2.31 8.27 17.61
CA THR A 90 1.69 7.67 18.77
C THR A 90 0.49 8.51 19.18
N VAL A 91 -0.68 7.89 19.21
CA VAL A 91 -1.87 8.57 19.74
C VAL A 91 -1.98 8.22 21.21
N SER A 92 -1.83 9.22 22.04
CA SER A 92 -2.06 9.05 23.47
C SER A 92 -3.55 9.17 23.72
N ILE A 93 -4.17 8.06 24.11
CA ILE A 93 -5.58 8.09 24.49
C ILE A 93 -5.62 8.45 25.95
N GLN A 94 -6.13 9.64 26.20
CA GLN A 94 -6.36 10.06 27.57
C GLN A 94 -7.80 9.74 27.93
N ALA A 95 -7.94 8.95 28.93
CA ALA A 95 -9.25 8.59 29.44
C ALA A 95 -9.89 9.77 30.17
#